data_eb3b368e4545e1c33294fba2bb81147c
#
_entry.id   eb3b368e4545e1c33294fba2bb81147c
#
_cell.length_a   1.000
_cell.length_b   1.000
_cell.length_c   1.000
_cell.angle_alpha   90.00
_cell.angle_beta   90.00
_cell.angle_gamma   90.00
#
_symmetry.space_group_name_H-M   'P 1'
#
loop_
_entity.id
_entity.type
_entity.pdbx_description
1 polymer ?
#
loop_
_entity_poly.entity_id
_entity_poly.type
_entity_poly.pdbx_seq_one_letter_code
_entity_poly.pdbx_strand_id
1 'polypeptide(L)'
;TTFVDNRIDEELAEALPSLGWQVPRADLRHLTAMPGGVVAAHTEGAVWFSEPYMPYAWPEANRYDILGRVLAIAASQRTLFVLTESVVHSMTMDDPASVYMTTLDGFAPCLSADGVVSSPLGVLFPSSDGLYLVSQGMTSPQNVTDGLISDREWSLMNPSSFLGIFFDTTYMAFFRRDNGEYGTLMLDFGKNGQARMRLMDEWGTAVQVVPGGRRVFYAKPIGSTGRSAVYELFGNTDAPSIATWRSKTFTFPTPVNMSAAIVECDTTQSEGTCGDIVFWGGPVGEQMVGEVPFGEEDSDAYPGGQPISAVLRVFADGVLRANVLVRPNRFMRLPQGYAARRWEFEITTLKPVKRIAIGTAIEELR
;
A
#
# COMPACT_ATOMS: atom_id res chain seq x y z
N THR A 1 21.60 9.16 55.22
CA THR A 1 22.74 10.13 55.23
C THR A 1 22.22 11.38 54.57
N THR A 2 22.12 12.47 55.31
CA THR A 2 21.71 13.77 54.76
C THR A 2 22.98 14.48 54.31
N PHE A 3 23.04 14.85 53.04
CA PHE A 3 24.09 15.70 52.48
C PHE A 3 23.68 17.13 52.72
N VAL A 4 24.55 17.94 53.33
CA VAL A 4 24.37 19.39 53.51
C VAL A 4 25.40 20.08 52.66
N ASP A 5 24.95 20.79 51.61
CA ASP A 5 25.82 21.65 50.81
C ASP A 5 25.94 22.98 51.51
N ASN A 6 27.16 23.33 51.88
CA ASN A 6 27.47 24.58 52.57
C ASN A 6 28.08 25.64 51.63
N ARG A 7 28.05 25.44 50.31
CA ARG A 7 28.52 26.42 49.34
C ARG A 7 27.52 27.55 49.25
N ILE A 8 28.03 28.76 49.14
CA ILE A 8 27.23 29.95 48.89
C ILE A 8 26.87 30.04 47.41
N ASP A 9 25.74 30.67 47.07
CA ASP A 9 25.22 30.77 45.70
C ASP A 9 26.26 31.35 44.71
N GLU A 10 27.16 32.20 45.15
CA GLU A 10 28.24 32.77 44.33
C GLU A 10 29.33 31.74 43.93
N GLU A 11 29.42 30.62 44.63
CA GLU A 11 30.32 29.49 44.32
C GLU A 11 29.67 28.43 43.37
N LEU A 12 28.39 28.60 43.09
CA LEU A 12 27.66 27.74 42.15
C LEU A 12 27.86 28.31 40.73
N ALA A 13 28.75 27.70 39.95
CA ALA A 13 29.15 28.22 38.65
C ALA A 13 28.11 28.03 37.55
N GLU A 14 27.33 26.93 37.57
CA GLU A 14 26.34 26.63 36.55
C GLU A 14 25.10 25.95 37.15
N ALA A 15 23.93 26.27 36.59
CA ALA A 15 22.71 25.52 36.87
C ALA A 15 22.85 24.07 36.38
N LEU A 16 22.26 23.11 37.10
CA LEU A 16 22.24 21.73 36.65
C LEU A 16 21.63 21.64 35.25
N PRO A 17 22.28 20.99 34.29
CA PRO A 17 21.73 20.83 32.95
C PRO A 17 20.35 20.17 32.95
N SER A 18 20.01 19.38 33.97
CA SER A 18 18.72 18.74 34.17
C SER A 18 17.68 19.65 34.83
N LEU A 19 18.01 20.91 35.16
CA LEU A 19 17.04 21.85 35.68
C LEU A 19 16.00 22.16 34.61
N GLY A 20 14.74 21.82 34.88
CA GLY A 20 13.67 21.95 33.90
C GLY A 20 13.37 20.70 33.07
N TRP A 21 14.14 19.62 33.23
CA TRP A 21 13.77 18.35 32.61
C TRP A 21 12.51 17.79 33.28
N GLN A 22 11.59 17.35 32.45
CA GLN A 22 10.36 16.70 32.86
C GLN A 22 10.34 15.29 32.36
N VAL A 23 9.60 14.40 33.04
CA VAL A 23 9.33 13.06 32.57
C VAL A 23 8.39 13.10 31.36
N PRO A 24 8.42 12.09 30.46
CA PRO A 24 7.47 11.99 29.35
C PRO A 24 6.03 12.06 29.87
N ARG A 25 5.21 12.83 29.21
CA ARG A 25 3.77 12.91 29.51
C ARG A 25 3.08 11.58 29.13
N ALA A 26 2.07 11.19 29.88
CA ALA A 26 1.33 9.95 29.64
C ALA A 26 0.43 10.00 28.38
N ASP A 27 0.14 11.20 27.86
CA ASP A 27 -0.69 11.43 26.67
C ASP A 27 0.12 11.58 25.36
N LEU A 28 1.45 11.38 25.42
CA LEU A 28 2.30 11.37 24.23
C LEU A 28 2.00 10.15 23.35
N ARG A 29 1.92 10.41 22.04
CA ARG A 29 1.62 9.41 21.00
C ARG A 29 2.66 9.45 19.88
N HIS A 30 2.77 8.36 19.13
CA HIS A 30 3.60 8.20 17.92
C HIS A 30 5.06 8.63 18.13
N LEU A 31 5.73 8.00 19.08
CA LEU A 31 7.16 8.21 19.32
C LEU A 31 7.96 7.97 18.03
N THR A 32 8.68 8.96 17.59
CA THR A 32 9.44 8.97 16.34
C THR A 32 10.89 9.36 16.62
N ALA A 33 11.83 8.53 16.20
CA ALA A 33 13.25 8.84 16.31
C ALA A 33 13.67 9.88 15.26
N MET A 34 14.38 10.88 15.70
CA MET A 34 14.96 11.93 14.88
C MET A 34 16.50 11.83 14.88
N PRO A 35 17.19 12.38 13.87
CA PRO A 35 18.64 12.51 13.91
C PRO A 35 19.13 13.26 15.17
N GLY A 36 20.37 12.97 15.59
CA GLY A 36 20.93 13.59 16.80
C GLY A 36 20.45 12.98 18.10
N GLY A 37 19.82 11.80 18.07
CA GLY A 37 19.39 11.09 19.29
C GLY A 37 18.17 11.71 19.97
N VAL A 38 17.42 12.53 19.26
CA VAL A 38 16.19 13.15 19.72
C VAL A 38 14.99 12.23 19.44
N VAL A 39 14.04 12.18 20.37
CA VAL A 39 12.75 11.53 20.17
C VAL A 39 11.68 12.60 20.08
N ALA A 40 10.88 12.57 19.01
CA ALA A 40 9.69 13.39 18.86
C ALA A 40 8.44 12.59 19.25
N ALA A 41 7.47 13.27 19.83
CA ALA A 41 6.14 12.73 20.10
C ALA A 41 5.11 13.86 20.00
N HIS A 42 3.82 13.51 19.94
CA HIS A 42 2.78 14.53 19.89
C HIS A 42 1.67 14.26 20.90
N THR A 43 0.99 15.32 21.27
CA THR A 43 -0.37 15.34 21.84
C THR A 43 -1.34 15.80 20.75
N GLU A 44 -2.63 15.96 21.07
CA GLU A 44 -3.61 16.42 20.08
C GLU A 44 -3.33 17.83 19.51
N GLY A 45 -2.62 18.70 20.25
CA GLY A 45 -2.39 20.10 19.85
C GLY A 45 -0.94 20.53 19.89
N ALA A 46 0.00 19.65 20.16
CA ALA A 46 1.41 20.04 20.27
C ALA A 46 2.36 18.89 19.91
N VAL A 47 3.53 19.25 19.42
CA VAL A 47 4.67 18.35 19.23
C VAL A 47 5.70 18.63 20.33
N TRP A 48 6.29 17.58 20.84
CA TRP A 48 7.27 17.57 21.90
C TRP A 48 8.54 16.89 21.44
N PHE A 49 9.68 17.38 21.89
CA PHE A 49 10.98 16.77 21.62
C PHE A 49 11.71 16.46 22.93
N SER A 50 12.35 15.31 22.98
CA SER A 50 13.26 14.96 24.07
C SER A 50 14.56 15.74 23.95
N GLU A 51 15.34 15.78 25.04
CA GLU A 51 16.74 16.15 24.98
C GLU A 51 17.54 15.14 24.12
N PRO A 52 18.59 15.59 23.42
CA PRO A 52 19.45 14.71 22.63
C PRO A 52 20.04 13.58 23.49
N TYR A 53 19.88 12.34 23.01
CA TYR A 53 20.33 11.10 23.68
C TYR A 53 19.71 10.84 25.07
N MET A 54 18.68 11.61 25.46
CA MET A 54 18.00 11.50 26.75
C MET A 54 16.48 11.34 26.57
N PRO A 55 16.00 10.16 26.15
CA PRO A 55 14.58 9.95 25.81
C PRO A 55 13.62 10.03 27.01
N TYR A 56 14.17 10.18 28.22
CA TYR A 56 13.42 10.38 29.45
C TYR A 56 13.28 11.86 29.86
N ALA A 57 13.97 12.78 29.16
CA ALA A 57 13.97 14.22 29.47
C ALA A 57 13.18 15.00 28.41
N TRP A 58 12.07 15.60 28.81
CA TRP A 58 11.13 16.32 27.95
C TRP A 58 10.88 17.73 28.48
N PRO A 59 11.80 18.68 28.22
CA PRO A 59 11.64 20.07 28.69
C PRO A 59 10.42 20.72 28.03
N GLU A 60 9.73 21.56 28.79
CA GLU A 60 8.64 22.40 28.28
C GLU A 60 9.12 23.37 27.17
N ALA A 61 10.39 23.76 27.20
CA ALA A 61 11.00 24.59 26.16
C ALA A 61 11.04 23.92 24.79
N ASN A 62 10.99 22.58 24.72
CA ASN A 62 11.01 21.77 23.49
C ASN A 62 9.60 21.40 23.04
N ARG A 63 8.58 22.16 23.46
CA ARG A 63 7.19 22.03 23.06
C ARG A 63 6.83 23.05 22.00
N TYR A 64 6.14 22.59 20.96
CA TYR A 64 5.65 23.42 19.85
C TYR A 64 4.16 23.21 19.65
N ASP A 65 3.38 24.27 19.83
CA ASP A 65 1.93 24.22 19.62
C ASP A 65 1.62 24.17 18.10
N ILE A 66 0.69 23.33 17.74
CA ILE A 66 0.26 23.11 16.35
C ILE A 66 -1.17 23.61 16.19
N LEU A 67 -1.40 24.36 15.13
CA LEU A 67 -2.75 24.77 14.76
C LEU A 67 -3.49 23.60 14.12
N GLY A 68 -4.55 23.12 14.77
CA GLY A 68 -5.34 21.98 14.37
C GLY A 68 -5.02 20.71 15.18
N ARG A 69 -5.82 19.68 14.99
CA ARG A 69 -5.63 18.41 15.68
C ARG A 69 -4.54 17.59 14.98
N VAL A 70 -3.52 17.26 15.72
CA VAL A 70 -2.44 16.38 15.25
C VAL A 70 -2.92 14.93 15.31
N LEU A 71 -2.86 14.24 14.18
CA LEU A 71 -3.20 12.82 14.07
C LEU A 71 -1.98 11.93 14.11
N ALA A 72 -0.90 12.33 13.43
CA ALA A 72 0.34 11.57 13.39
C ALA A 72 1.53 12.48 13.15
N ILE A 73 2.70 11.98 13.49
CA ILE A 73 3.99 12.56 13.12
C ILE A 73 4.86 11.49 12.48
N ALA A 74 5.67 11.89 11.51
CA ALA A 74 6.62 11.00 10.89
C ALA A 74 7.87 11.75 10.44
N ALA A 75 9.02 11.11 10.58
CA ALA A 75 10.30 11.71 10.21
C ALA A 75 10.74 11.26 8.82
N SER A 76 11.27 12.18 8.05
CA SER A 76 12.02 11.90 6.84
C SER A 76 13.31 12.72 6.87
N GLN A 77 14.43 12.03 6.93
CA GLN A 77 15.74 12.66 7.09
C GLN A 77 15.80 13.57 8.36
N ARG A 78 15.98 14.87 8.20
CA ARG A 78 16.05 15.87 9.28
C ARG A 78 14.74 16.62 9.52
N THR A 79 13.71 16.32 8.77
CA THR A 79 12.42 16.98 8.84
C THR A 79 11.39 16.06 9.48
N LEU A 80 10.69 16.56 10.49
CA LEU A 80 9.51 15.95 11.06
C LEU A 80 8.28 16.51 10.33
N PHE A 81 7.46 15.66 9.77
CA PHE A 81 6.17 16.04 9.24
C PHE A 81 5.08 15.80 10.28
N VAL A 82 4.28 16.84 10.50
CA VAL A 82 3.15 16.82 11.42
C VAL A 82 1.87 16.82 10.60
N LEU A 83 1.14 15.73 10.69
CA LEU A 83 -0.05 15.46 9.90
C LEU A 83 -1.29 15.77 10.74
N THR A 84 -2.10 16.70 10.25
CA THR A 84 -3.32 17.11 10.92
C THR A 84 -4.58 16.68 10.14
N GLU A 85 -5.74 17.00 10.66
CA GLU A 85 -7.04 16.79 9.99
C GLU A 85 -7.26 17.69 8.76
N SER A 86 -6.35 18.61 8.45
CA SER A 86 -6.53 19.57 7.35
C SER A 86 -5.28 19.80 6.53
N VAL A 87 -4.14 20.00 7.18
CA VAL A 87 -2.89 20.42 6.55
C VAL A 87 -1.71 19.65 7.10
N VAL A 88 -0.59 19.73 6.41
CA VAL A 88 0.69 19.16 6.83
C VAL A 88 1.63 20.29 7.23
N HIS A 89 2.27 20.14 8.38
CA HIS A 89 3.37 21.02 8.78
C HIS A 89 4.69 20.28 8.65
N SER A 90 5.73 20.98 8.25
CA SER A 90 7.11 20.50 8.27
C SER A 90 7.88 21.20 9.38
N MET A 91 8.56 20.45 10.20
CA MET A 91 9.40 20.92 11.28
C MET A 91 10.84 20.47 11.01
N THR A 92 11.72 21.41 10.74
CA THR A 92 13.15 21.16 10.56
C THR A 92 13.89 21.66 11.77
N MET A 93 14.75 20.84 12.33
CA MET A 93 15.52 21.19 13.51
C MET A 93 16.98 20.79 13.38
N ASP A 94 17.84 21.62 13.94
CA ASP A 94 19.21 21.29 14.29
C ASP A 94 19.34 21.07 15.81
N ASP A 95 18.50 21.76 16.58
CA ASP A 95 18.38 21.69 18.04
C ASP A 95 16.90 21.63 18.45
N PRO A 96 16.50 20.75 19.40
CA PRO A 96 15.11 20.66 19.89
C PRO A 96 14.52 21.96 20.40
N ALA A 97 15.35 22.88 20.94
CA ALA A 97 14.92 24.19 21.40
C ALA A 97 14.80 25.24 20.27
N SER A 98 15.23 24.90 19.04
CA SER A 98 15.21 25.83 17.90
C SER A 98 14.70 25.12 16.65
N VAL A 99 13.38 25.01 16.52
CA VAL A 99 12.71 24.34 15.43
C VAL A 99 12.12 25.38 14.47
N TYR A 100 12.41 25.20 13.18
CA TYR A 100 11.75 25.96 12.13
C TYR A 100 10.53 25.19 11.61
N MET A 101 9.35 25.77 11.80
CA MET A 101 8.08 25.19 11.38
C MET A 101 7.50 25.93 10.17
N THR A 102 7.07 25.21 9.18
CA THR A 102 6.36 25.72 7.98
C THR A 102 5.11 24.90 7.73
N THR A 103 4.00 25.56 7.41
CA THR A 103 2.81 24.88 6.92
C THR A 103 2.95 24.70 5.42
N LEU A 104 2.71 23.48 4.94
CA LEU A 104 2.72 23.18 3.50
C LEU A 104 1.41 23.65 2.85
N ASP A 105 1.52 24.06 1.58
CA ASP A 105 0.37 24.50 0.80
C ASP A 105 -0.56 23.33 0.45
N GLY A 106 -1.86 23.63 0.38
CA GLY A 106 -2.88 22.67 -0.03
C GLY A 106 -3.62 22.00 1.13
N PHE A 107 -4.81 21.53 0.83
CA PHE A 107 -5.64 20.76 1.74
C PHE A 107 -5.35 19.28 1.56
N ALA A 108 -4.70 18.68 2.53
CA ALA A 108 -4.33 17.27 2.53
C ALA A 108 -4.52 16.68 3.94
N PRO A 109 -5.77 16.37 4.32
CA PRO A 109 -6.07 15.81 5.63
C PRO A 109 -5.48 14.41 5.75
N CYS A 110 -4.86 14.11 6.88
CA CYS A 110 -4.51 12.76 7.25
C CYS A 110 -5.78 12.05 7.77
N LEU A 111 -6.13 10.88 7.22
CA LEU A 111 -7.31 10.14 7.64
C LEU A 111 -7.00 8.98 8.58
N SER A 112 -5.82 8.40 8.52
CA SER A 112 -5.39 7.32 9.40
C SER A 112 -3.97 7.56 9.90
N ALA A 113 -3.82 7.59 11.21
CA ALA A 113 -2.52 7.68 11.85
C ALA A 113 -1.68 6.40 11.64
N ASP A 114 -2.33 5.24 11.68
CA ASP A 114 -1.69 3.94 11.47
C ASP A 114 -1.34 3.71 9.99
N GLY A 115 -1.92 4.51 9.08
CA GLY A 115 -1.60 4.49 7.66
C GLY A 115 -0.39 5.35 7.27
N VAL A 116 0.15 6.14 8.22
CA VAL A 116 1.31 7.02 7.99
C VAL A 116 2.60 6.22 8.05
N VAL A 117 3.42 6.34 7.01
CA VAL A 117 4.66 5.55 6.90
C VAL A 117 5.81 6.40 6.42
N SER A 118 6.94 6.33 7.14
CA SER A 118 8.21 6.87 6.66
C SER A 118 8.84 5.94 5.64
N SER A 119 9.30 6.49 4.52
CA SER A 119 9.95 5.76 3.43
C SER A 119 11.19 6.52 2.95
N PRO A 120 12.06 5.88 2.15
CA PRO A 120 13.17 6.57 1.48
C PRO A 120 12.72 7.71 0.54
N LEU A 121 11.49 7.68 0.08
CA LEU A 121 10.91 8.73 -0.79
C LEU A 121 10.43 9.95 0.02
N GLY A 122 10.10 9.75 1.27
CA GLY A 122 9.46 10.73 2.16
C GLY A 122 8.44 10.06 3.07
N VAL A 123 7.49 10.83 3.57
CA VAL A 123 6.37 10.34 4.37
C VAL A 123 5.15 10.15 3.48
N LEU A 124 4.60 8.95 3.52
CA LEU A 124 3.36 8.56 2.84
C LEU A 124 2.21 8.54 3.84
N PHE A 125 1.05 9.07 3.47
CA PHE A 125 -0.13 9.08 4.32
C PHE A 125 -1.43 9.06 3.52
N PRO A 126 -2.48 8.37 4.00
CA PRO A 126 -3.78 8.33 3.36
C PRO A 126 -4.54 9.64 3.58
N SER A 127 -5.08 10.20 2.49
CA SER A 127 -5.93 11.38 2.48
C SER A 127 -7.29 11.09 1.87
N SER A 128 -8.13 12.11 1.68
CA SER A 128 -9.52 11.98 1.23
C SER A 128 -9.65 11.43 -0.20
N ASP A 129 -8.73 11.76 -1.06
CA ASP A 129 -8.76 11.52 -2.51
C ASP A 129 -7.57 10.69 -3.02
N GLY A 130 -6.74 10.17 -2.11
CA GLY A 130 -5.59 9.35 -2.49
C GLY A 130 -4.54 9.18 -1.40
N LEU A 131 -3.46 8.50 -1.75
CA LEU A 131 -2.25 8.43 -0.96
C LEU A 131 -1.36 9.62 -1.30
N TYR A 132 -0.93 10.35 -0.30
CA TYR A 132 -0.08 11.53 -0.44
C TYR A 132 1.34 11.23 -0.02
N LEU A 133 2.29 11.83 -0.72
CA LEU A 133 3.70 11.85 -0.40
C LEU A 133 4.11 13.27 -0.03
N VAL A 134 4.89 13.37 1.03
CA VAL A 134 5.58 14.60 1.41
C VAL A 134 7.04 14.30 1.72
N SER A 135 7.95 15.13 1.22
CA SER A 135 9.38 15.01 1.47
C SER A 135 10.02 16.38 1.72
N GLN A 136 11.24 16.36 2.21
CA GLN A 136 11.99 17.58 2.49
C GLN A 136 12.10 18.44 1.23
N GLY A 137 11.81 19.74 1.38
CA GLY A 137 11.88 20.73 0.30
C GLY A 137 10.61 20.83 -0.56
N MET A 138 9.60 19.98 -0.33
CA MET A 138 8.31 20.14 -0.99
C MET A 138 7.52 21.28 -0.34
N THR A 139 6.82 22.04 -1.18
CA THR A 139 5.93 23.14 -0.72
C THR A 139 4.50 22.67 -0.51
N SER A 140 4.12 21.56 -1.16
CA SER A 140 2.79 20.95 -1.04
C SER A 140 2.89 19.43 -1.08
N PRO A 141 2.00 18.70 -0.38
CA PRO A 141 1.89 17.25 -0.51
C PRO A 141 1.46 16.85 -1.93
N GLN A 142 1.99 15.74 -2.43
CA GLN A 142 1.70 15.22 -3.78
C GLN A 142 0.85 13.96 -3.70
N ASN A 143 -0.27 13.91 -4.42
CA ASN A 143 -1.06 12.68 -4.57
C ASN A 143 -0.33 11.70 -5.51
N VAL A 144 0.13 10.56 -4.99
CA VAL A 144 0.87 9.53 -5.74
C VAL A 144 -0.05 8.49 -6.38
N THR A 145 -1.33 8.53 -6.06
CA THR A 145 -2.35 7.65 -6.65
C THR A 145 -3.18 8.34 -7.72
N ASP A 146 -2.88 9.60 -8.01
CA ASP A 146 -3.56 10.34 -9.08
C ASP A 146 -3.43 9.61 -10.43
N GLY A 147 -4.56 9.41 -11.09
CA GLY A 147 -4.66 8.66 -12.35
C GLY A 147 -4.51 7.13 -12.22
N LEU A 148 -4.25 6.57 -11.03
CA LEU A 148 -4.20 5.12 -10.79
C LEU A 148 -5.54 4.57 -10.29
N ILE A 149 -6.23 5.34 -9.47
CA ILE A 149 -7.50 4.96 -8.86
C ILE A 149 -8.46 6.14 -8.91
N SER A 150 -9.76 5.88 -9.04
CA SER A 150 -10.77 6.92 -8.94
C SER A 150 -11.07 7.25 -7.47
N ASP A 151 -11.49 8.50 -7.20
CA ASP A 151 -11.86 8.95 -5.85
C ASP A 151 -12.95 8.06 -5.22
N ARG A 152 -13.86 7.55 -6.06
CA ARG A 152 -14.91 6.64 -5.61
C ARG A 152 -14.34 5.30 -5.13
N GLU A 153 -13.42 4.71 -5.89
CA GLU A 153 -12.80 3.43 -5.51
C GLU A 153 -11.91 3.60 -4.29
N TRP A 154 -11.20 4.73 -4.21
CA TRP A 154 -10.42 5.09 -3.04
C TRP A 154 -11.28 5.19 -1.79
N SER A 155 -12.38 5.93 -1.86
CA SER A 155 -13.33 6.08 -0.73
C SER A 155 -13.94 4.74 -0.29
N LEU A 156 -14.21 3.82 -1.23
CA LEU A 156 -14.74 2.49 -0.92
C LEU A 156 -13.76 1.61 -0.13
N MET A 157 -12.46 1.90 -0.17
CA MET A 157 -11.45 1.21 0.66
C MET A 157 -11.46 1.70 2.10
N ASN A 158 -12.19 2.79 2.43
CA ASN A 158 -12.20 3.43 3.74
C ASN A 158 -10.78 3.77 4.24
N PRO A 159 -10.15 4.83 3.71
CA PRO A 159 -8.76 5.19 4.02
C PRO A 159 -8.50 5.47 5.51
N SER A 160 -9.55 5.77 6.30
CA SER A 160 -9.44 5.94 7.75
C SER A 160 -9.12 4.64 8.51
N SER A 161 -9.34 3.49 7.86
CA SER A 161 -9.01 2.17 8.42
C SER A 161 -7.62 1.66 8.03
N PHE A 162 -6.84 2.42 7.27
CA PHE A 162 -5.55 1.98 6.76
C PHE A 162 -4.55 1.72 7.89
N LEU A 163 -3.92 0.55 7.83
CA LEU A 163 -2.78 0.15 8.62
C LEU A 163 -1.60 -0.08 7.68
N GLY A 164 -0.71 0.90 7.61
CA GLY A 164 0.32 1.01 6.58
C GLY A 164 1.70 0.55 7.01
N ILE A 165 2.46 0.06 6.05
CA ILE A 165 3.90 -0.18 6.16
C ILE A 165 4.58 0.17 4.84
N PHE A 166 5.89 0.37 4.90
CA PHE A 166 6.75 0.45 3.71
C PHE A 166 7.74 -0.70 3.73
N PHE A 167 7.74 -1.49 2.67
CA PHE A 167 8.60 -2.65 2.54
C PHE A 167 9.20 -2.68 1.14
N ASP A 168 10.54 -2.74 1.06
CA ASP A 168 11.32 -2.66 -0.18
C ASP A 168 11.03 -1.35 -0.94
N THR A 169 10.26 -1.40 -2.02
CA THR A 169 9.83 -0.23 -2.81
C THR A 169 8.32 -0.02 -2.74
N THR A 170 7.63 -0.75 -1.88
CA THR A 170 6.18 -0.84 -1.88
C THR A 170 5.59 -0.26 -0.58
N TYR A 171 4.66 0.67 -0.71
CA TYR A 171 3.71 1.00 0.34
C TYR A 171 2.62 -0.06 0.36
N MET A 172 2.36 -0.63 1.52
CA MET A 172 1.29 -1.58 1.75
C MET A 172 0.39 -1.08 2.87
N ALA A 173 -0.92 -1.18 2.67
CA ALA A 173 -1.90 -0.87 3.70
C ALA A 173 -3.00 -1.92 3.75
N PHE A 174 -3.20 -2.53 4.92
CA PHE A 174 -4.41 -3.28 5.21
C PHE A 174 -5.56 -2.31 5.41
N PHE A 175 -6.72 -2.64 4.88
CA PHE A 175 -7.91 -1.81 5.00
C PHE A 175 -9.16 -2.64 5.28
N ARG A 176 -10.17 -1.98 5.83
CA ARG A 176 -11.49 -2.54 6.04
C ARG A 176 -12.53 -1.64 5.39
N ARG A 177 -13.23 -2.15 4.42
CA ARG A 177 -14.36 -1.45 3.76
C ARG A 177 -15.55 -1.29 4.69
N ASP A 178 -16.42 -0.35 4.39
CA ASP A 178 -17.64 -0.11 5.16
C ASP A 178 -18.60 -1.30 5.16
N ASN A 179 -18.59 -2.12 4.11
CA ASN A 179 -19.35 -3.38 4.03
C ASN A 179 -18.77 -4.51 4.88
N GLY A 180 -17.65 -4.27 5.57
CA GLY A 180 -16.96 -5.23 6.43
C GLY A 180 -15.94 -6.12 5.72
N GLU A 181 -15.77 -6.01 4.41
CA GLU A 181 -14.71 -6.70 3.67
C GLU A 181 -13.34 -6.11 3.99
N TYR A 182 -12.34 -6.97 3.99
CA TYR A 182 -10.95 -6.61 4.22
C TYR A 182 -10.15 -6.78 2.94
N GLY A 183 -9.03 -6.06 2.86
CA GLY A 183 -8.09 -6.22 1.77
C GLY A 183 -6.76 -5.52 2.06
N THR A 184 -5.86 -5.64 1.11
CA THR A 184 -4.56 -4.97 1.14
C THR A 184 -4.36 -4.18 -0.13
N LEU A 185 -4.06 -2.90 0.04
CA LEU A 185 -3.57 -2.04 -1.02
C LEU A 185 -2.05 -2.16 -1.07
N MET A 186 -1.50 -2.36 -2.24
CA MET A 186 -0.06 -2.32 -2.51
C MET A 186 0.23 -1.30 -3.60
N LEU A 187 1.12 -0.37 -3.30
CA LEU A 187 1.65 0.62 -4.24
C LEU A 187 3.16 0.43 -4.36
N ASP A 188 3.58 -0.17 -5.46
CA ASP A 188 4.99 -0.37 -5.79
C ASP A 188 5.50 0.82 -6.61
N PHE A 189 6.47 1.54 -6.06
CA PHE A 189 7.06 2.71 -6.70
C PHE A 189 8.15 2.37 -7.71
N GLY A 190 8.59 1.10 -7.77
CA GLY A 190 9.55 0.63 -8.76
C GLY A 190 10.81 1.49 -8.91
N LYS A 191 11.71 1.07 -9.80
CA LYS A 191 12.95 1.84 -10.08
C LYS A 191 12.71 3.13 -10.88
N ASN A 192 11.57 3.24 -11.56
CA ASN A 192 11.28 4.36 -12.47
C ASN A 192 10.36 5.42 -11.86
N GLY A 193 10.02 5.31 -10.55
CA GLY A 193 9.16 6.27 -9.86
C GLY A 193 7.67 6.25 -10.26
N GLN A 194 7.27 5.40 -11.20
CA GLN A 194 5.87 5.21 -11.54
C GLN A 194 5.23 4.21 -10.57
N ALA A 195 4.27 4.67 -9.81
CA ALA A 195 3.54 3.82 -8.89
C ALA A 195 2.68 2.78 -9.66
N ARG A 196 2.72 1.54 -9.19
CA ARG A 196 1.87 0.45 -9.68
C ARG A 196 1.00 -0.03 -8.54
N MET A 197 -0.30 -0.05 -8.75
CA MET A 197 -1.26 -0.45 -7.75
C MET A 197 -1.65 -1.93 -7.91
N ARG A 198 -1.77 -2.62 -6.78
CA ARG A 198 -2.31 -3.98 -6.67
C ARG A 198 -3.21 -4.06 -5.45
N LEU A 199 -4.22 -4.90 -5.53
CA LEU A 199 -5.06 -5.27 -4.39
C LEU A 199 -4.86 -6.75 -4.10
N MET A 200 -4.90 -7.11 -2.81
CA MET A 200 -4.85 -8.49 -2.34
C MET A 200 -5.99 -8.71 -1.34
N ASP A 201 -6.47 -9.94 -1.28
CA ASP A 201 -7.54 -10.35 -0.36
C ASP A 201 -7.00 -10.67 1.05
N GLU A 202 -5.68 -10.67 1.22
CA GLU A 202 -5.07 -10.87 2.53
C GLU A 202 -5.22 -9.61 3.40
N TRP A 203 -5.27 -9.79 4.71
CA TRP A 203 -5.44 -8.68 5.64
C TRP A 203 -4.90 -9.02 7.04
N GLY A 204 -4.65 -8.00 7.84
CA GLY A 204 -4.22 -8.15 9.22
C GLY A 204 -4.69 -7.01 10.10
N THR A 205 -4.68 -7.23 11.41
CA THR A 205 -5.01 -6.23 12.44
C THR A 205 -3.78 -5.56 13.04
N ALA A 206 -2.61 -6.10 12.77
CA ALA A 206 -1.31 -5.52 13.11
C ALA A 206 -0.30 -5.97 12.07
N VAL A 207 0.68 -5.15 11.77
CA VAL A 207 1.73 -5.44 10.80
C VAL A 207 3.06 -4.84 11.23
N GLN A 208 4.14 -5.56 10.96
CA GLN A 208 5.49 -5.13 11.32
C GLN A 208 6.51 -5.61 10.28
N VAL A 209 7.38 -4.71 9.89
CA VAL A 209 8.59 -5.03 9.13
C VAL A 209 9.72 -5.29 10.11
N VAL A 210 10.44 -6.40 9.97
CA VAL A 210 11.61 -6.70 10.80
C VAL A 210 12.75 -5.75 10.44
N PRO A 211 13.29 -4.99 11.40
CA PRO A 211 14.41 -4.09 11.14
C PRO A 211 15.61 -4.83 10.53
N GLY A 212 16.13 -4.33 9.40
CA GLY A 212 17.23 -4.97 8.67
C GLY A 212 16.87 -6.27 7.96
N GLY A 213 15.62 -6.72 8.03
CA GLY A 213 15.11 -7.93 7.39
C GLY A 213 14.25 -7.62 6.17
N ARG A 214 14.16 -8.62 5.29
CA ARG A 214 13.24 -8.59 4.14
C ARG A 214 11.95 -9.35 4.46
N ARG A 215 11.51 -9.30 5.72
CA ARG A 215 10.39 -10.08 6.22
C ARG A 215 9.34 -9.15 6.82
N VAL A 216 8.09 -9.40 6.46
CA VAL A 216 6.92 -8.70 6.97
C VAL A 216 6.07 -9.71 7.73
N PHE A 217 5.75 -9.38 8.97
CA PHE A 217 4.82 -10.18 9.78
C PHE A 217 3.53 -9.40 10.00
N TYR A 218 2.42 -10.11 9.98
CA TYR A 218 1.11 -9.54 10.30
C TYR A 218 0.31 -10.49 11.20
N ALA A 219 -0.56 -9.91 12.01
CA ALA A 219 -1.45 -10.65 12.87
C ALA A 219 -2.87 -10.70 12.29
N LYS A 220 -3.49 -11.87 12.34
CA LYS A 220 -4.86 -12.11 11.89
C LYS A 220 -5.64 -12.84 12.96
N PRO A 221 -6.87 -12.40 13.31
CA PRO A 221 -7.72 -13.12 14.27
C PRO A 221 -8.06 -14.53 13.81
N ILE A 222 -8.06 -15.48 14.72
CA ILE A 222 -8.46 -16.87 14.46
C ILE A 222 -9.90 -17.07 14.95
N GLY A 223 -10.85 -17.06 14.00
CA GLY A 223 -12.26 -17.25 14.34
C GLY A 223 -12.77 -16.25 15.38
N SER A 224 -13.71 -16.67 16.22
CA SER A 224 -14.28 -15.86 17.31
C SER A 224 -13.59 -16.05 18.67
N THR A 225 -12.40 -16.67 18.70
CA THR A 225 -11.76 -17.10 19.95
C THR A 225 -11.03 -15.98 20.70
N GLY A 226 -10.93 -14.77 20.15
CA GLY A 226 -10.12 -13.67 20.69
C GLY A 226 -8.60 -13.91 20.56
N ARG A 227 -8.18 -14.98 19.90
CA ARG A 227 -6.77 -15.28 19.61
C ARG A 227 -6.41 -14.76 18.22
N SER A 228 -5.15 -14.39 18.04
CA SER A 228 -4.59 -14.03 16.74
C SER A 228 -3.42 -14.95 16.41
N ALA A 229 -3.26 -15.29 15.13
CA ALA A 229 -2.07 -15.92 14.61
C ALA A 229 -1.18 -14.88 13.94
N VAL A 230 0.12 -15.11 13.98
CA VAL A 230 1.11 -14.30 13.27
C VAL A 230 1.53 -15.06 12.02
N TYR A 231 1.44 -14.38 10.89
CA TYR A 231 1.80 -14.89 9.59
C TYR A 231 2.96 -14.09 9.02
N GLU A 232 3.78 -14.72 8.22
CA GLU A 232 4.79 -14.05 7.41
C GLU A 232 4.21 -13.76 6.03
N LEU A 233 4.21 -12.49 5.65
CA LEU A 233 3.82 -12.08 4.31
C LEU A 233 4.98 -12.36 3.34
N PHE A 234 4.68 -12.93 2.19
CA PHE A 234 5.67 -13.40 1.22
C PHE A 234 6.67 -14.43 1.79
N GLY A 235 6.25 -15.14 2.83
CA GLY A 235 6.99 -16.28 3.36
C GLY A 235 7.12 -17.41 2.33
N ASN A 236 7.44 -18.61 2.77
CA ASN A 236 7.62 -19.73 1.86
C ASN A 236 6.37 -19.96 0.98
N THR A 237 6.51 -19.79 -0.33
CA THR A 237 5.44 -19.92 -1.30
C THR A 237 5.70 -21.13 -2.19
N ASP A 238 5.54 -22.32 -1.65
CA ASP A 238 5.58 -23.54 -2.48
C ASP A 238 4.37 -23.63 -3.43
N ALA A 239 3.32 -22.86 -3.15
CA ALA A 239 2.15 -22.75 -4.01
C ALA A 239 1.96 -21.29 -4.49
N PRO A 240 1.93 -21.04 -5.81
CA PRO A 240 1.63 -19.73 -6.35
C PRO A 240 0.18 -19.34 -6.05
N SER A 241 -0.03 -18.08 -5.65
CA SER A 241 -1.36 -17.52 -5.43
C SER A 241 -2.01 -17.12 -6.76
N ILE A 242 -3.33 -17.28 -6.84
CA ILE A 242 -4.11 -16.78 -7.98
C ILE A 242 -4.06 -15.25 -7.98
N ALA A 243 -3.66 -14.67 -9.11
CA ALA A 243 -3.66 -13.23 -9.31
C ALA A 243 -4.69 -12.85 -10.39
N THR A 244 -5.47 -11.81 -10.13
CA THR A 244 -6.37 -11.22 -11.12
C THR A 244 -5.93 -9.79 -11.42
N TRP A 245 -5.77 -9.48 -12.70
CA TRP A 245 -5.49 -8.13 -13.17
C TRP A 245 -6.56 -7.70 -14.16
N ARG A 246 -7.07 -6.46 -14.00
CA ARG A 246 -8.04 -5.86 -14.90
C ARG A 246 -7.48 -4.57 -15.47
N SER A 247 -7.62 -4.37 -16.79
CA SER A 247 -7.16 -3.16 -17.47
C SER A 247 -8.07 -1.98 -17.15
N LYS A 248 -7.56 -0.77 -17.43
CA LYS A 248 -8.43 0.40 -17.61
C LYS A 248 -9.34 0.19 -18.81
N THR A 249 -10.39 1.00 -18.90
CA THR A 249 -11.25 1.06 -20.08
C THR A 249 -10.51 1.75 -21.23
N PHE A 250 -10.33 1.06 -22.35
CA PHE A 250 -9.82 1.63 -23.59
C PHE A 250 -11.00 2.12 -24.44
N THR A 251 -10.99 3.40 -24.79
CA THR A 251 -12.07 3.99 -25.59
C THR A 251 -11.58 4.32 -27.00
N PHE A 252 -12.27 3.85 -28.01
CA PHE A 252 -11.98 4.06 -29.42
C PHE A 252 -12.98 5.02 -30.04
N PRO A 253 -12.55 5.91 -30.97
CA PRO A 253 -13.44 6.86 -31.64
C PRO A 253 -14.49 6.19 -32.50
N THR A 254 -14.16 5.02 -33.09
CA THR A 254 -15.07 4.18 -33.88
C THR A 254 -15.18 2.81 -33.23
N PRO A 255 -16.32 2.11 -33.39
CA PRO A 255 -16.43 0.74 -32.91
C PRO A 255 -15.40 -0.17 -33.60
N VAL A 256 -14.63 -0.90 -32.79
CA VAL A 256 -13.62 -1.87 -33.26
C VAL A 256 -14.00 -3.27 -32.79
N ASN A 257 -13.56 -4.29 -33.55
CA ASN A 257 -13.72 -5.67 -33.16
C ASN A 257 -12.33 -6.24 -32.77
N MET A 258 -12.17 -6.60 -31.50
CA MET A 258 -10.95 -7.27 -31.04
C MET A 258 -11.04 -8.76 -31.33
N SER A 259 -10.19 -9.26 -32.23
CA SER A 259 -10.28 -10.64 -32.74
C SER A 259 -9.09 -11.52 -32.36
N ALA A 260 -8.01 -10.93 -31.86
CA ALA A 260 -6.80 -11.67 -31.54
C ALA A 260 -6.19 -11.19 -30.21
N ALA A 261 -5.58 -12.12 -29.48
CA ALA A 261 -4.85 -11.83 -28.25
C ALA A 261 -3.59 -12.70 -28.16
N ILE A 262 -2.58 -12.19 -27.45
CA ILE A 262 -1.43 -12.94 -26.99
C ILE A 262 -1.16 -12.58 -25.53
N VAL A 263 -0.88 -13.61 -24.74
CA VAL A 263 -0.45 -13.45 -23.34
C VAL A 263 0.93 -14.08 -23.19
N GLU A 264 1.91 -13.25 -22.90
CA GLU A 264 3.28 -13.67 -22.66
C GLU A 264 3.50 -13.92 -21.17
N CYS A 265 3.75 -15.18 -20.82
CA CYS A 265 4.04 -15.61 -19.46
C CYS A 265 5.51 -15.99 -19.30
N ASP A 266 6.02 -15.88 -18.07
CA ASP A 266 7.33 -16.42 -17.74
C ASP A 266 7.27 -17.95 -17.66
N THR A 267 8.04 -18.61 -18.53
CA THR A 267 8.12 -20.06 -18.58
C THR A 267 9.29 -20.62 -17.76
N THR A 268 10.10 -19.76 -17.15
CA THR A 268 11.33 -20.17 -16.46
C THR A 268 11.11 -20.62 -15.01
N GLN A 269 9.91 -20.45 -14.46
CA GLN A 269 9.59 -21.00 -13.13
C GLN A 269 9.16 -22.45 -13.26
N SER A 270 9.88 -23.32 -12.57
CA SER A 270 9.70 -24.76 -12.53
C SER A 270 8.25 -25.20 -12.30
N GLU A 271 7.90 -26.31 -12.90
CA GLU A 271 6.70 -27.11 -12.71
C GLU A 271 6.55 -27.56 -11.24
N GLY A 272 6.21 -26.63 -10.34
CA GLY A 272 5.58 -27.02 -9.08
C GLY A 272 4.16 -27.49 -9.41
N THR A 273 3.76 -28.60 -8.85
CA THR A 273 2.40 -29.17 -8.94
C THR A 273 1.38 -28.09 -8.62
N CYS A 274 0.87 -27.45 -9.65
CA CYS A 274 -0.11 -26.39 -9.53
C CYS A 274 -1.46 -27.09 -9.43
N GLY A 275 -2.15 -26.94 -8.30
CA GLY A 275 -3.53 -27.38 -8.17
C GLY A 275 -4.39 -26.76 -9.27
N ASP A 276 -5.33 -27.50 -9.78
CA ASP A 276 -6.23 -27.04 -10.83
C ASP A 276 -7.01 -25.83 -10.36
N ILE A 277 -7.02 -24.76 -11.18
CA ILE A 277 -7.88 -23.62 -10.93
C ILE A 277 -9.29 -24.02 -11.31
N VAL A 278 -10.15 -24.24 -10.32
CA VAL A 278 -11.57 -24.48 -10.57
C VAL A 278 -12.25 -23.12 -10.73
N PHE A 279 -12.58 -22.75 -11.96
CA PHE A 279 -13.38 -21.57 -12.23
C PHE A 279 -14.87 -21.91 -12.14
N TRP A 280 -15.55 -21.39 -11.10
CA TRP A 280 -17.01 -21.39 -11.06
C TRP A 280 -17.52 -20.33 -12.02
N GLY A 281 -17.97 -20.73 -13.20
CA GLY A 281 -18.63 -19.84 -14.15
C GLY A 281 -20.04 -19.53 -13.65
N GLY A 282 -20.31 -18.27 -13.33
CA GLY A 282 -21.70 -17.79 -13.25
C GLY A 282 -22.35 -17.78 -14.64
N PRO A 283 -23.69 -17.83 -14.75
CA PRO A 283 -24.37 -17.94 -16.04
C PRO A 283 -24.11 -16.68 -16.89
N VAL A 284 -23.39 -16.86 -17.98
CA VAL A 284 -23.35 -15.92 -19.08
C VAL A 284 -24.36 -16.43 -20.09
N GLY A 285 -25.53 -15.83 -20.13
CA GLY A 285 -26.62 -16.04 -21.08
C GLY A 285 -26.58 -17.38 -21.83
N GLU A 286 -27.34 -18.31 -21.41
CA GLU A 286 -27.77 -19.62 -21.94
C GLU A 286 -26.84 -20.48 -22.83
N GLN A 287 -25.61 -20.06 -23.14
CA GLN A 287 -24.60 -20.92 -23.73
C GLN A 287 -23.22 -20.63 -23.18
N MET A 288 -22.79 -21.43 -22.22
CA MET A 288 -21.40 -21.51 -21.82
C MET A 288 -20.58 -22.19 -22.91
N VAL A 289 -19.74 -21.42 -23.57
CA VAL A 289 -18.69 -22.00 -24.41
C VAL A 289 -17.62 -22.53 -23.43
N GLY A 290 -17.69 -23.84 -23.11
CA GLY A 290 -16.67 -24.52 -22.32
C GLY A 290 -17.15 -25.17 -21.03
N GLU A 291 -18.38 -25.67 -20.96
CA GLU A 291 -18.71 -26.70 -19.97
C GLU A 291 -17.99 -28.00 -20.35
N VAL A 292 -16.76 -28.10 -19.85
CA VAL A 292 -16.26 -29.45 -19.55
C VAL A 292 -16.54 -29.61 -18.03
N PRO A 293 -17.36 -30.59 -17.62
CA PRO A 293 -17.51 -30.92 -16.21
C PRO A 293 -16.16 -31.41 -15.72
N PHE A 294 -15.54 -30.64 -14.85
CA PHE A 294 -14.33 -31.02 -14.11
C PHE A 294 -14.75 -32.07 -13.07
N GLY A 295 -14.59 -33.35 -13.42
CA GLY A 295 -14.93 -34.42 -12.49
C GLY A 295 -14.67 -35.83 -13.03
N GLU A 296 -14.30 -35.97 -14.28
CA GLU A 296 -13.86 -37.25 -14.84
C GLU A 296 -12.57 -37.08 -15.64
N GLU A 297 -11.65 -37.99 -15.42
CA GLU A 297 -10.35 -38.10 -16.07
C GLU A 297 -10.47 -38.26 -17.59
N ASP A 298 -10.84 -37.21 -18.31
CA ASP A 298 -10.65 -37.15 -19.76
C ASP A 298 -9.37 -36.38 -20.07
N SER A 299 -8.25 -37.07 -19.92
CA SER A 299 -6.93 -36.65 -20.36
C SER A 299 -6.84 -36.37 -21.87
N ASP A 300 -7.88 -36.64 -22.63
CA ASP A 300 -7.90 -36.58 -24.10
C ASP A 300 -8.46 -35.26 -24.67
N ALA A 301 -9.06 -34.39 -23.87
CA ALA A 301 -9.65 -33.14 -24.35
C ALA A 301 -8.61 -32.05 -24.72
N TYR A 302 -7.36 -32.19 -24.29
CA TYR A 302 -6.26 -31.29 -24.66
C TYR A 302 -5.03 -32.10 -25.09
N PRO A 303 -4.73 -32.19 -26.38
CA PRO A 303 -3.48 -32.79 -26.83
C PRO A 303 -2.30 -31.94 -26.35
N GLY A 304 -1.66 -32.36 -25.28
CA GLY A 304 -0.48 -31.72 -24.75
C GLY A 304 -0.40 -31.51 -23.23
N GLY A 305 -1.38 -32.00 -22.45
CA GLY A 305 -1.25 -32.16 -20.99
C GLY A 305 -0.76 -30.93 -20.15
N GLN A 306 -0.93 -29.71 -20.64
CA GLN A 306 -0.50 -28.54 -19.92
C GLN A 306 -1.65 -28.05 -19.03
N PRO A 307 -1.45 -27.95 -17.71
CA PRO A 307 -2.46 -27.41 -16.82
C PRO A 307 -2.84 -26.00 -17.22
N ILE A 308 -4.14 -25.70 -17.19
CA ILE A 308 -4.68 -24.36 -17.48
C ILE A 308 -4.14 -23.42 -16.43
N SER A 309 -3.28 -22.49 -16.84
CA SER A 309 -2.60 -21.59 -15.91
C SER A 309 -3.18 -20.18 -15.91
N ALA A 310 -4.06 -19.82 -16.86
CA ALA A 310 -4.64 -18.49 -16.93
C ALA A 310 -5.94 -18.44 -17.76
N VAL A 311 -6.81 -17.50 -17.42
CA VAL A 311 -8.06 -17.19 -18.14
C VAL A 311 -8.08 -15.70 -18.46
N LEU A 312 -8.36 -15.38 -19.73
CA LEU A 312 -8.57 -14.02 -20.22
C LEU A 312 -10.06 -13.75 -20.42
N ARG A 313 -10.59 -12.76 -19.72
CA ARG A 313 -11.94 -12.24 -19.90
C ARG A 313 -11.91 -10.94 -20.67
N VAL A 314 -12.80 -10.80 -21.64
CA VAL A 314 -12.89 -9.64 -22.53
C VAL A 314 -14.26 -9.00 -22.37
N PHE A 315 -14.26 -7.73 -22.01
CA PHE A 315 -15.49 -6.94 -21.86
C PHE A 315 -15.57 -5.90 -22.98
N ALA A 316 -16.74 -5.80 -23.59
CA ALA A 316 -17.05 -4.81 -24.60
C ALA A 316 -18.28 -4.00 -24.16
N ASP A 317 -18.15 -2.67 -24.09
CA ASP A 317 -19.16 -1.74 -23.57
C ASP A 317 -19.73 -2.14 -22.18
N GLY A 318 -18.84 -2.68 -21.30
CA GLY A 318 -19.18 -3.11 -19.96
C GLY A 318 -19.81 -4.51 -19.85
N VAL A 319 -19.99 -5.20 -20.98
CA VAL A 319 -20.56 -6.57 -21.01
C VAL A 319 -19.47 -7.59 -21.26
N LEU A 320 -19.43 -8.65 -20.47
CA LEU A 320 -18.50 -9.78 -20.71
C LEU A 320 -18.88 -10.45 -22.05
N ARG A 321 -17.92 -10.48 -22.98
CA ARG A 321 -18.11 -11.04 -24.34
C ARG A 321 -17.33 -12.30 -24.59
N ALA A 322 -16.20 -12.49 -23.92
CA ALA A 322 -15.38 -13.68 -24.09
C ALA A 322 -14.75 -14.09 -22.75
N ASN A 323 -14.66 -15.39 -22.58
CA ASN A 323 -13.89 -16.04 -21.52
C ASN A 323 -13.01 -17.09 -22.21
N VAL A 324 -11.70 -16.82 -22.29
CA VAL A 324 -10.78 -17.60 -23.13
C VAL A 324 -9.68 -18.19 -22.26
N LEU A 325 -9.50 -19.49 -22.37
CA LEU A 325 -8.37 -20.18 -21.74
C LEU A 325 -7.07 -19.75 -22.42
N VAL A 326 -6.14 -19.23 -21.62
CA VAL A 326 -4.88 -18.69 -22.14
C VAL A 326 -3.93 -19.83 -22.47
N ARG A 327 -3.43 -19.82 -23.69
CA ARG A 327 -2.25 -20.59 -24.11
C ARG A 327 -1.03 -19.68 -24.04
N PRO A 328 -0.16 -19.82 -23.03
CA PRO A 328 0.98 -18.93 -22.86
C PRO A 328 1.85 -18.84 -24.11
N ASN A 329 2.27 -17.63 -24.44
CA ASN A 329 3.18 -17.33 -25.55
C ASN A 329 2.68 -17.78 -26.94
N ARG A 330 1.36 -17.93 -27.10
CA ARG A 330 0.71 -18.27 -28.37
C ARG A 330 -0.40 -17.29 -28.70
N PHE A 331 -0.58 -17.02 -29.99
CA PHE A 331 -1.72 -16.25 -30.48
C PHE A 331 -3.02 -17.01 -30.27
N MET A 332 -4.02 -16.30 -29.77
CA MET A 332 -5.37 -16.80 -29.55
C MET A 332 -6.34 -15.98 -30.36
N ARG A 333 -7.34 -16.64 -30.93
CA ARG A 333 -8.48 -15.97 -31.56
C ARG A 333 -9.52 -15.66 -30.49
N LEU A 334 -10.01 -14.43 -30.51
CA LEU A 334 -11.15 -14.03 -29.68
C LEU A 334 -12.44 -14.23 -30.49
N PRO A 335 -13.57 -14.50 -29.81
CA PRO A 335 -14.85 -14.57 -30.48
C PRO A 335 -15.15 -13.31 -31.28
N GLN A 336 -15.66 -13.46 -32.45
CA GLN A 336 -16.01 -12.39 -33.38
C GLN A 336 -17.52 -12.14 -33.37
N GLY A 337 -17.96 -11.02 -34.00
CA GLY A 337 -19.38 -10.72 -34.21
C GLY A 337 -19.90 -9.56 -33.40
N TYR A 338 -19.03 -8.86 -32.67
CA TYR A 338 -19.42 -7.63 -31.98
C TYR A 338 -18.33 -6.56 -32.14
N ALA A 339 -18.75 -5.35 -32.41
CA ALA A 339 -17.90 -4.18 -32.42
C ALA A 339 -18.31 -3.27 -31.28
N ALA A 340 -17.33 -2.74 -30.54
CA ALA A 340 -17.57 -1.89 -29.38
C ALA A 340 -16.61 -0.71 -29.37
N ARG A 341 -16.99 0.34 -28.63
CA ARG A 341 -16.14 1.51 -28.44
C ARG A 341 -15.32 1.45 -27.16
N ARG A 342 -15.80 0.73 -26.15
CA ARG A 342 -15.14 0.60 -24.86
C ARG A 342 -14.75 -0.86 -24.62
N TRP A 343 -13.48 -1.08 -24.32
CA TRP A 343 -12.92 -2.40 -24.11
C TRP A 343 -12.18 -2.46 -22.79
N GLU A 344 -12.39 -3.54 -22.04
CA GLU A 344 -11.66 -3.87 -20.82
C GLU A 344 -11.24 -5.33 -20.86
N PHE A 345 -10.12 -5.63 -20.25
CA PHE A 345 -9.54 -6.96 -20.26
C PHE A 345 -9.20 -7.35 -18.83
N GLU A 346 -9.56 -8.58 -18.46
CA GLU A 346 -9.23 -9.13 -17.14
C GLU A 346 -8.53 -10.45 -17.34
N ILE A 347 -7.40 -10.65 -16.67
CA ILE A 347 -6.69 -11.93 -16.67
C ILE A 347 -6.60 -12.46 -15.26
N THR A 348 -6.97 -13.71 -15.08
CA THR A 348 -6.77 -14.47 -13.84
C THR A 348 -5.73 -15.55 -14.10
N THR A 349 -4.67 -15.60 -13.32
CA THR A 349 -3.49 -16.44 -13.58
C THR A 349 -2.80 -16.89 -12.31
N LEU A 350 -2.14 -18.05 -12.40
CA LEU A 350 -1.17 -18.55 -11.41
C LEU A 350 0.28 -18.26 -11.83
N LYS A 351 0.53 -17.89 -13.07
CA LYS A 351 1.88 -17.63 -13.59
C LYS A 351 2.12 -16.13 -13.79
N PRO A 352 3.34 -15.64 -13.60
CA PRO A 352 3.69 -14.27 -13.90
C PRO A 352 3.43 -13.94 -15.38
N VAL A 353 2.64 -12.90 -15.63
CA VAL A 353 2.36 -12.37 -16.97
C VAL A 353 3.29 -11.20 -17.23
N LYS A 354 4.03 -11.26 -18.35
CA LYS A 354 4.92 -10.19 -18.80
C LYS A 354 4.20 -9.17 -19.65
N ARG A 355 3.34 -9.65 -20.56
CA ARG A 355 2.67 -8.82 -21.55
C ARG A 355 1.33 -9.41 -21.94
N ILE A 356 0.35 -8.55 -22.12
CA ILE A 356 -0.92 -8.86 -22.78
C ILE A 356 -1.03 -7.91 -23.96
N ALA A 357 -1.17 -8.45 -25.15
CA ALA A 357 -1.46 -7.67 -26.34
C ALA A 357 -2.73 -8.18 -26.99
N ILE A 358 -3.59 -7.26 -27.39
CA ILE A 358 -4.89 -7.54 -28.00
C ILE A 358 -5.03 -6.63 -29.21
N GLY A 359 -5.50 -7.20 -30.32
CA GLY A 359 -5.60 -6.48 -31.58
C GLY A 359 -6.80 -6.90 -32.41
N THR A 360 -7.01 -6.19 -33.51
CA THR A 360 -8.07 -6.47 -34.47
C THR A 360 -7.69 -7.62 -35.39
N ALA A 361 -6.39 -7.89 -35.53
CA ALA A 361 -5.84 -8.99 -36.32
C ALA A 361 -4.57 -9.55 -35.68
N ILE A 362 -4.21 -10.80 -36.00
CA ILE A 362 -3.00 -11.48 -35.48
C ILE A 362 -1.74 -10.76 -35.96
N GLU A 363 -1.76 -10.19 -37.14
CA GLU A 363 -0.64 -9.47 -37.75
C GLU A 363 -0.21 -8.23 -36.96
N GLU A 364 -1.15 -7.59 -36.25
CA GLU A 364 -0.88 -6.43 -35.38
C GLU A 364 -0.15 -6.79 -34.08
N LEU A 365 -0.14 -8.09 -33.72
CA LEU A 365 0.42 -8.58 -32.46
C LEU A 365 1.84 -9.14 -32.60
N ARG A 366 2.38 -9.15 -33.81
CA ARG A 366 3.74 -9.63 -34.11
C ARG A 366 4.85 -8.59 -33.86
#